data_ab607dc041568ae8131bfd0f8bed8569
#
_entry.id   ab607dc041568ae8131bfd0f8bed8569
#
_cell.length_a   1.000
_cell.length_b   1.000
_cell.length_c   1.000
_cell.angle_alpha   90.00
_cell.angle_beta   90.00
_cell.angle_gamma   90.00
#
_symmetry.space_group_name_H-M   'P 1'
#
loop_
_entity.id
_entity.type
_entity.pdbx_description
1 polymer ?
#
loop_
_entity_poly.entity_id
_entity_poly.type
_entity_poly.pdbx_seq_one_letter_code
_entity_poly.pdbx_strand_id
1 'polypeptide(L)'
;MTILKMQGRFNVMTLNVRGLRNPVKRRSIFCFLKDQNCDAYFLQETYSELSDEIIWRSDWGGDIFFSHGSTHSKGVCILMNPLLNCAFDNLQKDQNGRIVSVDLSLSGSKFSLCNIYVPNDQRKQQEFLHDLSAYLMSNTDTERLIVGGDWNITLQSIDKKGGTSWKSTTARDKLLAMMNEFALVDIFRERNLHKKSYTYESKALKLSSRIDFFLTAQHLTKWVERVEAKVSNAPNHRAVRLTLLIAQVSRGPGLWK
;
A
#
# COMPACT_ATOMS: atom_id res chain seq x y z
N MET A 1 31.32 -22.80 -6.10
CA MET A 1 30.01 -23.48 -6.27
C MET A 1 28.99 -22.68 -5.49
N THR A 2 28.34 -21.69 -6.14
CA THR A 2 27.39 -20.79 -5.48
C THR A 2 26.07 -21.56 -5.32
N ILE A 3 25.72 -21.93 -4.10
CA ILE A 3 24.44 -22.53 -3.77
C ILE A 3 23.37 -21.49 -4.11
N LEU A 4 22.64 -21.71 -5.20
CA LEU A 4 21.39 -21.01 -5.50
C LEU A 4 20.42 -21.27 -4.34
N LYS A 5 20.44 -20.42 -3.30
CA LYS A 5 19.40 -20.43 -2.27
C LYS A 5 18.07 -20.18 -3.00
N MET A 6 17.14 -21.12 -2.90
CA MET A 6 15.79 -20.97 -3.40
C MET A 6 15.24 -19.65 -2.85
N GLN A 7 14.97 -18.69 -3.73
CA GLN A 7 14.44 -17.39 -3.36
C GLN A 7 12.94 -17.53 -3.15
N GLY A 8 12.46 -17.12 -1.99
CA GLY A 8 11.03 -16.95 -1.71
C GLY A 8 10.52 -15.65 -2.34
N ARG A 9 9.20 -15.55 -2.50
CA ARG A 9 8.53 -14.31 -2.91
C ARG A 9 7.79 -13.73 -1.74
N PHE A 10 7.97 -12.43 -1.52
CA PHE A 10 7.16 -11.63 -0.62
C PHE A 10 6.29 -10.67 -1.46
N ASN A 11 4.97 -10.83 -1.35
CA ASN A 11 4.01 -10.12 -2.17
C ASN A 11 3.22 -9.15 -1.31
N VAL A 12 3.23 -7.87 -1.68
CA VAL A 12 2.42 -6.83 -1.03
C VAL A 12 1.44 -6.26 -2.06
N MET A 13 0.20 -6.04 -1.66
CA MET A 13 -0.83 -5.46 -2.53
C MET A 13 -1.45 -4.23 -1.87
N THR A 14 -1.66 -3.15 -2.62
CA THR A 14 -2.42 -1.99 -2.15
C THR A 14 -3.72 -1.83 -2.92
N LEU A 15 -4.79 -1.39 -2.24
CA LEU A 15 -6.11 -1.18 -2.83
C LEU A 15 -6.93 -0.17 -2.01
N ASN A 16 -7.36 0.91 -2.64
CA ASN A 16 -8.41 1.76 -2.08
C ASN A 16 -9.77 1.07 -2.28
N VAL A 17 -10.45 0.76 -1.17
CA VAL A 17 -11.66 -0.08 -1.16
C VAL A 17 -12.96 0.72 -1.07
N ARG A 18 -12.89 2.04 -0.82
CA ARG A 18 -14.06 2.95 -0.71
C ARG A 18 -15.16 2.40 0.21
N GLY A 19 -14.79 2.07 1.44
CA GLY A 19 -15.67 1.59 2.51
C GLY A 19 -15.85 0.08 2.53
N LEU A 20 -15.68 -0.53 3.72
CA LEU A 20 -15.85 -1.97 3.98
C LEU A 20 -16.87 -2.26 5.09
N ARG A 21 -17.62 -1.28 5.58
CA ARG A 21 -18.61 -1.51 6.63
C ARG A 21 -19.79 -2.37 6.18
N ASN A 22 -20.15 -2.32 4.90
CA ASN A 22 -21.13 -3.26 4.34
C ASN A 22 -20.51 -4.67 4.33
N PRO A 23 -21.11 -5.65 5.04
CA PRO A 23 -20.53 -6.99 5.19
C PRO A 23 -20.44 -7.77 3.86
N VAL A 24 -21.39 -7.56 2.96
CA VAL A 24 -21.38 -8.23 1.64
C VAL A 24 -20.20 -7.74 0.81
N LYS A 25 -20.01 -6.40 0.75
CA LYS A 25 -18.88 -5.81 0.05
C LYS A 25 -17.56 -6.22 0.70
N ARG A 26 -17.47 -6.20 2.04
CA ARG A 26 -16.27 -6.60 2.77
C ARG A 26 -15.88 -8.04 2.44
N ARG A 27 -16.81 -8.98 2.51
CA ARG A 27 -16.55 -10.37 2.15
C ARG A 27 -16.12 -10.52 0.70
N SER A 28 -16.76 -9.83 -0.23
CA SER A 28 -16.37 -9.84 -1.65
C SER A 28 -14.93 -9.35 -1.84
N ILE A 29 -14.54 -8.24 -1.17
CA ILE A 29 -13.16 -7.74 -1.22
C ILE A 29 -12.20 -8.73 -0.56
N PHE A 30 -12.52 -9.27 0.61
CA PHE A 30 -11.65 -10.23 1.30
C PHE A 30 -11.46 -11.52 0.48
N CYS A 31 -12.51 -12.04 -0.16
CA CYS A 31 -12.37 -13.16 -1.10
C CYS A 31 -11.44 -12.81 -2.27
N PHE A 32 -11.65 -11.65 -2.91
CA PHE A 32 -10.75 -11.18 -3.98
C PHE A 32 -9.29 -11.11 -3.51
N LEU A 33 -9.02 -10.56 -2.32
CA LEU A 33 -7.66 -10.46 -1.78
C LEU A 33 -7.06 -11.85 -1.50
N LYS A 34 -7.85 -12.76 -0.91
CA LYS A 34 -7.42 -14.16 -0.68
C LYS A 34 -7.02 -14.85 -1.97
N ASP A 35 -7.80 -14.67 -3.04
CA ASP A 35 -7.51 -15.23 -4.38
C ASP A 35 -6.21 -14.64 -4.98
N GLN A 36 -5.82 -13.41 -4.60
CA GLN A 36 -4.54 -12.86 -5.04
C GLN A 36 -3.33 -13.52 -4.37
N ASN A 37 -3.52 -14.19 -3.24
CA ASN A 37 -2.49 -14.91 -2.49
C ASN A 37 -1.22 -14.07 -2.26
N CYS A 38 -1.41 -12.84 -1.76
CA CYS A 38 -0.32 -12.00 -1.30
C CYS A 38 -0.04 -12.23 0.19
N ASP A 39 1.09 -11.73 0.65
CA ASP A 39 1.55 -11.87 2.03
C ASP A 39 1.05 -10.73 2.91
N ALA A 40 0.94 -9.53 2.34
CA ALA A 40 0.40 -8.34 3.01
C ALA A 40 -0.53 -7.55 2.05
N TYR A 41 -1.53 -6.90 2.63
CA TYR A 41 -2.47 -6.06 1.89
C TYR A 41 -2.67 -4.73 2.59
N PHE A 42 -2.47 -3.65 1.86
CA PHE A 42 -2.63 -2.27 2.30
C PHE A 42 -3.99 -1.77 1.80
N LEU A 43 -4.94 -1.52 2.68
CA LEU A 43 -6.26 -1.03 2.30
C LEU A 43 -6.45 0.41 2.73
N GLN A 44 -7.03 1.23 1.87
CA GLN A 44 -7.36 2.63 2.12
C GLN A 44 -8.85 2.86 2.00
N GLU A 45 -9.33 3.91 2.62
CA GLU A 45 -10.75 4.24 2.73
C GLU A 45 -11.58 3.07 3.29
N THR A 46 -11.10 2.46 4.37
CA THR A 46 -11.79 1.32 4.98
C THR A 46 -13.09 1.72 5.67
N TYR A 47 -13.18 2.96 6.14
CA TYR A 47 -14.28 3.52 6.95
C TYR A 47 -14.50 2.74 8.25
N SER A 48 -13.43 2.11 8.75
CA SER A 48 -13.47 1.29 9.96
C SER A 48 -13.46 2.12 11.23
N GLU A 49 -14.10 1.58 12.26
CA GLU A 49 -14.08 2.04 13.64
C GLU A 49 -13.62 0.92 14.57
N LEU A 50 -13.30 1.25 15.82
CA LEU A 50 -12.82 0.28 16.81
C LEU A 50 -13.77 -0.91 16.98
N SER A 51 -15.08 -0.66 16.92
CA SER A 51 -16.12 -1.70 17.01
C SER A 51 -16.11 -2.72 15.86
N ASP A 52 -15.48 -2.40 14.75
CA ASP A 52 -15.40 -3.29 13.59
C ASP A 52 -14.30 -4.37 13.72
N GLU A 53 -13.29 -4.16 14.58
CA GLU A 53 -12.07 -4.97 14.61
C GLU A 53 -12.33 -6.47 14.80
N ILE A 54 -13.16 -6.84 15.77
CA ILE A 54 -13.43 -8.26 16.10
C ILE A 54 -14.03 -8.98 14.89
N ILE A 55 -15.03 -8.35 14.25
CA ILE A 55 -15.73 -8.96 13.10
C ILE A 55 -14.79 -9.05 11.90
N TRP A 56 -14.00 -8.00 11.65
CA TRP A 56 -13.09 -8.00 10.49
C TRP A 56 -11.95 -9.00 10.65
N ARG A 57 -11.38 -9.13 11.86
CA ARG A 57 -10.37 -10.16 12.15
C ARG A 57 -10.97 -11.55 11.95
N SER A 58 -12.20 -11.79 12.38
CA SER A 58 -12.90 -13.08 12.16
C SER A 58 -13.17 -13.34 10.67
N ASP A 59 -13.63 -12.34 9.91
CA ASP A 59 -13.89 -12.48 8.47
C ASP A 59 -12.59 -12.71 7.66
N TRP A 60 -11.47 -12.10 8.10
CA TRP A 60 -10.17 -12.22 7.44
C TRP A 60 -9.45 -13.52 7.79
N GLY A 61 -9.40 -13.86 9.07
CA GLY A 61 -8.73 -15.04 9.62
C GLY A 61 -7.23 -14.85 9.90
N GLY A 62 -6.72 -13.62 9.89
CA GLY A 62 -5.33 -13.26 10.15
C GLY A 62 -5.22 -11.91 10.85
N ASP A 63 -3.99 -11.45 11.05
CA ASP A 63 -3.73 -10.17 11.67
C ASP A 63 -4.18 -9.00 10.80
N ILE A 64 -4.77 -7.99 11.43
CA ILE A 64 -5.11 -6.70 10.83
C ILE A 64 -4.62 -5.58 11.74
N PHE A 65 -3.82 -4.69 11.19
CA PHE A 65 -3.33 -3.49 11.86
C PHE A 65 -4.12 -2.28 11.35
N PHE A 66 -4.83 -1.58 12.22
CA PHE A 66 -5.76 -0.52 11.86
C PHE A 66 -5.25 0.86 12.29
N SER A 67 -5.44 1.86 11.42
CA SER A 67 -5.64 3.26 11.81
C SER A 67 -7.04 3.64 11.35
N HIS A 68 -7.93 3.86 12.33
CA HIS A 68 -9.36 4.06 12.07
C HIS A 68 -9.66 5.46 11.55
N GLY A 69 -10.68 5.54 10.69
CA GLY A 69 -11.25 6.79 10.21
C GLY A 69 -12.57 7.12 10.90
N SER A 70 -13.55 7.44 10.09
CA SER A 70 -14.95 7.54 10.48
C SER A 70 -15.80 6.57 9.67
N THR A 71 -17.07 6.41 10.03
CA THR A 71 -18.02 5.55 9.30
C THR A 71 -18.20 5.90 7.82
N HIS A 72 -17.75 7.08 7.40
CA HIS A 72 -17.98 7.61 6.05
C HIS A 72 -16.71 8.10 5.35
N SER A 73 -15.56 8.11 6.03
CA SER A 73 -14.32 8.60 5.44
C SER A 73 -13.08 8.04 6.10
N LYS A 74 -11.98 8.01 5.36
CA LYS A 74 -10.66 7.60 5.82
C LYS A 74 -10.63 6.13 6.29
N GLY A 75 -9.69 5.84 7.19
CA GLY A 75 -9.38 4.50 7.66
C GLY A 75 -8.40 3.79 6.73
N VAL A 76 -7.29 3.35 7.29
CA VAL A 76 -6.32 2.50 6.59
C VAL A 76 -6.05 1.26 7.44
N CYS A 77 -5.74 0.14 6.79
CA CYS A 77 -5.29 -1.04 7.52
C CYS A 77 -4.29 -1.86 6.70
N ILE A 78 -3.46 -2.63 7.41
CA ILE A 78 -2.60 -3.66 6.84
C ILE A 78 -3.16 -5.01 7.26
N LEU A 79 -3.52 -5.86 6.29
CA LEU A 79 -3.93 -7.23 6.53
C LEU A 79 -2.76 -8.15 6.21
N MET A 80 -2.49 -9.11 7.10
CA MET A 80 -1.45 -10.12 6.89
C MET A 80 -2.06 -11.47 6.53
N ASN A 81 -1.38 -12.17 5.65
CA ASN A 81 -1.74 -13.54 5.33
C ASN A 81 -1.49 -14.42 6.55
N PRO A 82 -2.51 -15.12 7.09
CA PRO A 82 -2.36 -15.95 8.29
C PRO A 82 -1.39 -17.12 8.10
N LEU A 83 -1.06 -17.47 6.87
CA LEU A 83 -0.11 -18.55 6.54
C LEU A 83 1.35 -18.10 6.57
N LEU A 84 1.57 -16.77 6.64
CA LEU A 84 2.92 -16.21 6.67
C LEU A 84 3.51 -16.41 8.07
N ASN A 85 4.58 -17.20 8.18
CA ASN A 85 5.31 -17.34 9.42
C ASN A 85 6.29 -16.16 9.56
N CYS A 86 5.91 -15.16 10.33
CA CYS A 86 6.65 -13.93 10.54
C CYS A 86 6.41 -13.37 11.94
N ALA A 87 7.28 -12.49 12.38
CA ALA A 87 7.09 -11.71 13.60
C ALA A 87 6.82 -10.26 13.25
N PHE A 88 5.99 -9.62 14.05
CA PHE A 88 5.64 -8.20 13.93
C PHE A 88 6.18 -7.45 15.14
N ASP A 89 6.63 -6.23 14.88
CA ASP A 89 7.14 -5.32 15.89
C ASP A 89 6.79 -3.87 15.51
N ASN A 90 6.97 -2.93 16.45
CA ASN A 90 6.87 -1.50 16.19
C ASN A 90 5.58 -1.07 15.45
N LEU A 91 4.40 -1.57 15.89
CA LEU A 91 3.13 -1.11 15.33
C LEU A 91 2.90 0.35 15.71
N GLN A 92 2.82 1.20 14.71
CA GLN A 92 2.54 2.63 14.84
C GLN A 92 1.36 3.04 13.96
N LYS A 93 0.61 4.05 14.39
CA LYS A 93 -0.53 4.59 13.64
C LYS A 93 -0.74 6.07 13.95
N ASP A 94 -1.27 6.79 12.98
CA ASP A 94 -1.75 8.15 13.21
C ASP A 94 -3.14 8.14 13.87
N GLN A 95 -3.57 9.30 14.36
CA GLN A 95 -4.91 9.47 14.94
C GLN A 95 -5.96 9.88 13.90
N ASN A 96 -5.55 10.08 12.65
CA ASN A 96 -6.40 10.62 11.59
C ASN A 96 -6.94 9.55 10.64
N GLY A 97 -6.61 8.27 10.84
CA GLY A 97 -7.01 7.17 9.97
C GLY A 97 -6.37 7.24 8.59
N ARG A 98 -5.10 7.68 8.51
CA ARG A 98 -4.40 7.89 7.25
C ARG A 98 -3.05 7.21 7.14
N ILE A 99 -2.44 6.80 8.26
CA ILE A 99 -1.14 6.14 8.30
C ILE A 99 -1.20 4.99 9.30
N VAL A 100 -0.70 3.83 8.89
CA VAL A 100 -0.38 2.71 9.78
C VAL A 100 0.90 2.05 9.30
N SER A 101 1.82 1.78 10.21
CA SER A 101 3.05 1.05 9.90
C SER A 101 3.30 -0.07 10.90
N VAL A 102 4.00 -1.08 10.43
CA VAL A 102 4.43 -2.23 11.23
C VAL A 102 5.76 -2.74 10.70
N ASP A 103 6.66 -3.11 11.60
CA ASP A 103 7.88 -3.80 11.24
C ASP A 103 7.63 -5.29 11.16
N LEU A 104 8.11 -5.88 10.08
CA LEU A 104 7.97 -7.30 9.76
C LEU A 104 9.35 -7.96 9.74
N SER A 105 9.51 -9.01 10.53
CA SER A 105 10.66 -9.91 10.48
C SER A 105 10.29 -11.20 9.79
N LEU A 106 10.89 -11.47 8.63
CA LEU A 106 10.57 -12.59 7.76
C LEU A 106 11.85 -13.26 7.24
N SER A 107 12.07 -14.53 7.60
CA SER A 107 13.22 -15.32 7.12
C SER A 107 14.58 -14.62 7.28
N GLY A 108 14.78 -13.92 8.39
CA GLY A 108 16.02 -13.17 8.69
C GLY A 108 16.13 -11.82 7.99
N SER A 109 15.13 -11.43 7.21
CA SER A 109 15.01 -10.08 6.64
C SER A 109 13.99 -9.26 7.44
N LYS A 110 14.27 -7.96 7.59
CA LYS A 110 13.33 -7.01 8.21
C LYS A 110 12.81 -6.06 7.16
N PHE A 111 11.56 -5.62 7.30
CA PHE A 111 10.89 -4.63 6.45
C PHE A 111 10.03 -3.73 7.33
N SER A 112 10.03 -2.44 7.05
CA SER A 112 9.02 -1.52 7.58
C SER A 112 7.92 -1.35 6.54
N LEU A 113 6.73 -1.83 6.83
CA LEU A 113 5.56 -1.71 5.98
C LEU A 113 4.75 -0.50 6.42
N CYS A 114 4.50 0.45 5.52
CA CYS A 114 3.73 1.64 5.82
C CYS A 114 2.61 1.83 4.79
N ASN A 115 1.37 1.77 5.25
CA ASN A 115 0.18 2.02 4.43
C ASN A 115 -0.32 3.44 4.66
N ILE A 116 -0.55 4.18 3.57
CA ILE A 116 -0.96 5.59 3.62
C ILE A 116 -2.19 5.89 2.77
N TYR A 117 -2.92 6.94 3.16
CA TYR A 117 -4.01 7.53 2.39
C TYR A 117 -3.89 9.06 2.39
N VAL A 118 -3.35 9.61 1.31
CA VAL A 118 -3.16 11.06 1.15
C VAL A 118 -4.51 11.76 0.91
N PRO A 119 -4.78 12.93 1.51
CA PRO A 119 -6.00 13.69 1.23
C PRO A 119 -6.18 14.03 -0.26
N ASN A 120 -7.45 14.14 -0.71
CA ASN A 120 -7.77 14.62 -2.07
C ASN A 120 -7.57 16.14 -2.22
N ASP A 121 -7.71 16.91 -1.13
CA ASP A 121 -7.55 18.36 -1.13
C ASP A 121 -6.07 18.75 -1.18
N GLN A 122 -5.69 19.56 -2.16
CA GLN A 122 -4.28 19.94 -2.40
C GLN A 122 -3.62 20.69 -1.22
N ARG A 123 -4.37 21.48 -0.44
CA ARG A 123 -3.82 22.19 0.73
C ARG A 123 -3.50 21.18 1.82
N LYS A 124 -4.45 20.25 2.07
CA LYS A 124 -4.27 19.17 3.06
C LYS A 124 -3.21 18.17 2.63
N GLN A 125 -2.94 18.00 1.34
CA GLN A 125 -1.84 17.15 0.86
C GLN A 125 -0.49 17.67 1.34
N GLN A 126 -0.28 18.99 1.30
CA GLN A 126 1.00 19.59 1.70
C GLN A 126 1.28 19.43 3.19
N GLU A 127 0.26 19.61 4.03
CA GLU A 127 0.31 19.39 5.47
C GLU A 127 0.56 17.90 5.76
N PHE A 128 -0.22 17.02 5.15
CA PHE A 128 -0.08 15.58 5.31
C PHE A 128 1.33 15.07 4.93
N LEU A 129 1.94 15.57 3.85
CA LEU A 129 3.28 15.15 3.44
C LEU A 129 4.35 15.62 4.41
N HIS A 130 4.17 16.79 5.04
CA HIS A 130 5.05 17.23 6.13
C HIS A 130 4.95 16.28 7.34
N ASP A 131 3.73 15.98 7.77
CA ASP A 131 3.47 15.07 8.89
C ASP A 131 3.94 13.64 8.58
N LEU A 132 3.78 13.19 7.33
CA LEU A 132 4.28 11.89 6.88
C LEU A 132 5.81 11.80 6.94
N SER A 133 6.55 12.86 6.53
CA SER A 133 8.01 12.88 6.67
C SER A 133 8.44 12.73 8.13
N ALA A 134 7.84 13.49 9.05
CA ALA A 134 8.10 13.38 10.48
C ALA A 134 7.75 11.99 11.04
N TYR A 135 6.60 11.43 10.58
CA TYR A 135 6.17 10.10 10.97
C TYR A 135 7.16 9.02 10.53
N LEU A 136 7.58 9.03 9.27
CA LEU A 136 8.53 8.04 8.73
C LEU A 136 9.87 8.09 9.45
N MET A 137 10.39 9.27 9.70
CA MET A 137 11.65 9.46 10.43
C MET A 137 11.61 8.87 11.84
N SER A 138 10.48 9.03 12.53
CA SER A 138 10.37 8.66 13.95
C SER A 138 9.91 7.21 14.16
N ASN A 139 9.26 6.59 13.19
CA ASN A 139 8.49 5.36 13.41
C ASN A 139 8.85 4.20 12.46
N THR A 140 9.76 4.41 11.50
CA THR A 140 10.10 3.36 10.54
C THR A 140 11.60 3.22 10.33
N ASP A 141 12.06 2.02 9.95
CA ASP A 141 13.39 1.82 9.40
C ASP A 141 13.37 2.25 7.92
N THR A 142 13.80 3.48 7.65
CA THR A 142 13.74 4.08 6.31
C THR A 142 14.60 3.35 5.29
N GLU A 143 15.65 2.64 5.71
CA GLU A 143 16.45 1.81 4.81
C GLU A 143 15.72 0.56 4.32
N ARG A 144 14.69 0.10 5.04
CA ARG A 144 13.94 -1.13 4.74
C ARG A 144 12.46 -0.85 4.47
N LEU A 145 12.15 0.39 4.14
CA LEU A 145 10.81 0.91 4.04
C LEU A 145 10.14 0.53 2.71
N ILE A 146 8.91 0.07 2.83
CA ILE A 146 7.94 -0.09 1.75
C ILE A 146 6.72 0.74 2.11
N VAL A 147 6.55 1.89 1.46
CA VAL A 147 5.37 2.74 1.62
C VAL A 147 4.43 2.51 0.45
N GLY A 148 3.20 2.16 0.70
CA GLY A 148 2.21 1.98 -0.34
C GLY A 148 0.87 2.59 0.03
N GLY A 149 0.04 2.86 -0.96
CA GLY A 149 -1.30 3.39 -0.72
C GLY A 149 -1.84 4.22 -1.85
N ASP A 150 -2.90 4.94 -1.54
CA ASP A 150 -3.48 5.95 -2.42
C ASP A 150 -2.87 7.32 -2.11
N TRP A 151 -2.01 7.75 -3.00
CA TRP A 151 -1.28 9.01 -2.86
C TRP A 151 -2.08 10.23 -3.29
N ASN A 152 -3.16 10.05 -4.05
CA ASN A 152 -3.95 11.15 -4.63
C ASN A 152 -3.10 12.21 -5.37
N ILE A 153 -1.87 11.86 -5.73
CA ILE A 153 -0.88 12.68 -6.43
C ILE A 153 -0.34 11.90 -7.62
N THR A 154 -0.28 12.53 -8.79
CA THR A 154 0.40 11.98 -9.97
C THR A 154 1.80 12.55 -10.06
N LEU A 155 2.82 11.70 -10.15
CA LEU A 155 4.22 12.13 -10.16
C LEU A 155 4.67 12.68 -11.53
N GLN A 156 4.13 12.14 -12.63
CA GLN A 156 4.53 12.51 -13.98
C GLN A 156 3.32 12.70 -14.90
N SER A 157 3.51 13.42 -16.00
CA SER A 157 2.43 13.65 -16.99
C SER A 157 1.89 12.35 -17.58
N ILE A 158 2.74 11.34 -17.76
CA ILE A 158 2.35 10.02 -18.27
C ILE A 158 1.40 9.26 -17.31
N ASP A 159 1.36 9.66 -16.04
CA ASP A 159 0.49 9.09 -14.99
C ASP A 159 -0.94 9.62 -15.02
N LYS A 160 -1.27 10.50 -15.96
CA LYS A 160 -2.60 11.07 -16.12
C LYS A 160 -3.06 11.03 -17.57
N LYS A 161 -4.33 10.70 -17.78
CA LYS A 161 -5.01 10.72 -19.08
C LYS A 161 -6.38 11.38 -18.91
N GLY A 162 -6.70 12.34 -19.77
CA GLY A 162 -7.99 13.02 -19.76
C GLY A 162 -8.12 14.08 -18.64
N GLY A 163 -9.31 14.66 -18.51
CA GLY A 163 -9.55 15.79 -17.60
C GLY A 163 -8.78 17.04 -17.99
N THR A 164 -8.39 17.85 -17.00
CA THR A 164 -7.53 19.03 -17.23
C THR A 164 -6.10 18.59 -17.55
N SER A 165 -5.37 19.41 -18.31
CA SER A 165 -3.94 19.16 -18.61
C SER A 165 -3.16 18.96 -17.31
N TRP A 166 -2.20 18.03 -17.36
CA TRP A 166 -1.34 17.77 -16.20
C TRP A 166 -0.45 18.97 -15.89
N LYS A 167 -0.38 19.34 -14.63
CA LYS A 167 0.52 20.39 -14.13
C LYS A 167 1.20 19.88 -12.87
N SER A 168 2.44 20.32 -12.63
CA SER A 168 3.08 20.11 -11.33
C SER A 168 2.30 20.85 -10.25
N THR A 169 2.26 20.27 -9.07
CA THR A 169 1.63 20.85 -7.88
C THR A 169 2.65 20.94 -6.76
N THR A 170 2.48 21.89 -5.84
CA THR A 170 3.34 22.00 -4.65
C THR A 170 3.35 20.69 -3.84
N ALA A 171 2.21 19.99 -3.79
CA ALA A 171 2.16 18.66 -3.13
C ALA A 171 3.07 17.64 -3.82
N ARG A 172 3.07 17.60 -5.15
CA ARG A 172 4.00 16.75 -5.91
C ARG A 172 5.45 17.10 -5.61
N ASP A 173 5.80 18.37 -5.60
CA ASP A 173 7.17 18.80 -5.39
C ASP A 173 7.65 18.47 -3.96
N LYS A 174 6.75 18.58 -2.97
CA LYS A 174 7.00 18.10 -1.60
C LYS A 174 7.17 16.58 -1.54
N LEU A 175 6.35 15.82 -2.28
CA LEU A 175 6.49 14.37 -2.34
C LEU A 175 7.83 13.98 -2.96
N LEU A 176 8.28 14.64 -4.02
CA LEU A 176 9.60 14.41 -4.60
C LEU A 176 10.74 14.76 -3.65
N ALA A 177 10.61 15.85 -2.89
CA ALA A 177 11.58 16.23 -1.85
C ALA A 177 11.67 15.14 -0.75
N MET A 178 10.53 14.65 -0.26
CA MET A 178 10.45 13.55 0.70
C MET A 178 11.07 12.27 0.14
N MET A 179 10.77 11.93 -1.11
CA MET A 179 11.39 10.75 -1.76
C MET A 179 12.91 10.87 -1.81
N ASN A 180 13.44 12.06 -2.11
CA ASN A 180 14.88 12.29 -2.12
C ASN A 180 15.48 12.23 -0.70
N GLU A 181 14.83 12.83 0.30
CA GLU A 181 15.27 12.82 1.71
C GLU A 181 15.41 11.40 2.26
N PHE A 182 14.46 10.53 1.99
CA PHE A 182 14.44 9.14 2.47
C PHE A 182 14.99 8.12 1.47
N ALA A 183 15.60 8.56 0.39
CA ALA A 183 16.08 7.71 -0.70
C ALA A 183 15.01 6.70 -1.18
N LEU A 184 13.76 7.17 -1.35
CA LEU A 184 12.62 6.37 -1.81
C LEU A 184 12.45 6.47 -3.32
N VAL A 185 12.07 5.36 -3.94
CA VAL A 185 11.90 5.22 -5.38
C VAL A 185 10.48 4.80 -5.72
N ASP A 186 9.83 5.47 -6.68
CA ASP A 186 8.62 4.96 -7.32
C ASP A 186 8.98 3.72 -8.15
N ILE A 187 8.80 2.57 -7.53
CA ILE A 187 9.31 1.31 -8.08
C ILE A 187 8.62 0.90 -9.39
N PHE A 188 7.36 1.32 -9.61
CA PHE A 188 6.73 1.09 -10.90
C PHE A 188 7.40 1.91 -11.99
N ARG A 189 7.66 3.19 -11.75
CA ARG A 189 8.24 4.11 -12.72
C ARG A 189 9.71 3.80 -12.98
N GLU A 190 10.45 3.40 -11.97
CA GLU A 190 11.83 2.93 -12.10
C GLU A 190 11.97 1.76 -13.11
N ARG A 191 11.01 0.83 -13.07
CA ARG A 191 11.03 -0.36 -13.92
C ARG A 191 10.30 -0.19 -15.26
N ASN A 192 9.48 0.83 -15.39
CA ASN A 192 8.57 1.01 -16.52
C ASN A 192 8.50 2.49 -16.94
N LEU A 193 9.65 3.06 -17.37
CA LEU A 193 9.81 4.49 -17.65
C LEU A 193 8.71 5.07 -18.55
N HIS A 194 8.29 4.33 -19.59
CA HIS A 194 7.37 4.83 -20.61
C HIS A 194 6.01 4.12 -20.60
N LYS A 195 5.79 3.16 -19.69
CA LYS A 195 4.55 2.40 -19.65
C LYS A 195 3.41 3.21 -19.03
N LYS A 196 2.34 3.40 -19.78
CA LYS A 196 1.09 3.96 -19.25
C LYS A 196 0.35 2.88 -18.45
N SER A 197 0.06 3.17 -17.19
CA SER A 197 -0.71 2.29 -16.31
C SER A 197 -1.48 3.17 -15.34
N TYR A 198 -2.78 3.03 -15.32
CA TYR A 198 -3.66 3.83 -14.48
C TYR A 198 -4.28 2.94 -13.43
N THR A 199 -4.35 3.44 -12.20
CA THR A 199 -4.89 2.73 -11.04
C THR A 199 -6.24 3.25 -10.62
N TYR A 200 -6.56 4.48 -11.01
CA TYR A 200 -7.86 5.13 -10.79
C TYR A 200 -8.50 5.52 -12.13
N GLU A 201 -9.81 5.29 -12.25
CA GLU A 201 -10.60 5.67 -13.42
C GLU A 201 -11.93 6.31 -12.99
N SER A 202 -12.21 7.51 -13.50
CA SER A 202 -13.49 8.19 -13.36
C SER A 202 -14.17 8.35 -14.72
N LYS A 203 -15.23 7.58 -14.96
CA LYS A 203 -16.02 7.68 -16.21
C LYS A 203 -16.70 9.04 -16.33
N ALA A 204 -17.22 9.57 -15.21
CA ALA A 204 -17.90 10.87 -15.19
C ALA A 204 -16.97 12.02 -15.56
N LEU A 205 -15.72 12.00 -15.11
CA LEU A 205 -14.71 13.01 -15.39
C LEU A 205 -13.86 12.71 -16.64
N LYS A 206 -14.08 11.57 -17.29
CA LYS A 206 -13.25 11.06 -18.41
C LYS A 206 -11.76 11.13 -18.06
N LEU A 207 -11.42 10.73 -16.83
CA LEU A 207 -10.10 10.82 -16.23
C LEU A 207 -9.60 9.44 -15.85
N SER A 208 -8.33 9.18 -16.17
CA SER A 208 -7.58 8.04 -15.62
C SER A 208 -6.27 8.55 -15.03
N SER A 209 -5.88 8.05 -13.86
CA SER A 209 -4.65 8.45 -13.18
C SER A 209 -4.00 7.28 -12.46
N ARG A 210 -2.67 7.35 -12.30
CA ARG A 210 -1.91 6.45 -11.44
C ARG A 210 -1.62 7.18 -10.14
N ILE A 211 -2.42 6.89 -9.14
CA ILE A 211 -2.36 7.51 -7.82
C ILE A 211 -2.16 6.47 -6.71
N ASP A 212 -2.37 5.19 -7.01
CA ASP A 212 -2.08 4.08 -6.11
C ASP A 212 -0.73 3.47 -6.53
N PHE A 213 0.29 3.56 -5.67
CA PHE A 213 1.62 3.04 -5.97
C PHE A 213 2.45 2.76 -4.71
N PHE A 214 3.58 2.10 -4.92
CA PHE A 214 4.58 1.83 -3.89
C PHE A 214 5.82 2.68 -4.10
N LEU A 215 6.29 3.28 -3.01
CA LEU A 215 7.65 3.77 -2.86
C LEU A 215 8.43 2.74 -2.04
N THR A 216 9.63 2.44 -2.46
CA THR A 216 10.53 1.53 -1.73
C THR A 216 11.87 2.21 -1.48
N ALA A 217 12.53 1.88 -0.39
CA ALA A 217 13.92 2.28 -0.19
C ALA A 217 14.76 1.86 -1.40
N GLN A 218 15.66 2.72 -1.85
CA GLN A 218 16.41 2.54 -3.10
C GLN A 218 17.17 1.21 -3.15
N HIS A 219 17.79 0.78 -2.05
CA HIS A 219 18.53 -0.49 -2.04
C HIS A 219 17.63 -1.73 -2.15
N LEU A 220 16.31 -1.62 -1.88
CA LEU A 220 15.35 -2.71 -2.08
C LEU A 220 14.99 -2.91 -3.55
N THR A 221 15.27 -1.95 -4.44
CA THR A 221 14.93 -2.03 -5.87
C THR A 221 15.50 -3.27 -6.55
N LYS A 222 16.69 -3.70 -6.15
CA LYS A 222 17.34 -4.93 -6.65
C LYS A 222 16.60 -6.22 -6.29
N TRP A 223 15.77 -6.19 -5.24
CA TRP A 223 14.98 -7.33 -4.79
C TRP A 223 13.61 -7.39 -5.46
N VAL A 224 13.16 -6.30 -6.10
CA VAL A 224 11.86 -6.27 -6.74
C VAL A 224 11.87 -7.12 -8.00
N GLU A 225 11.02 -8.14 -8.06
CA GLU A 225 10.80 -8.96 -9.25
C GLU A 225 9.78 -8.28 -10.18
N ARG A 226 8.67 -7.77 -9.61
CA ARG A 226 7.54 -7.24 -10.38
C ARG A 226 6.76 -6.19 -9.61
N VAL A 227 6.20 -5.25 -10.37
CA VAL A 227 5.15 -4.35 -9.90
C VAL A 227 4.10 -4.19 -11.00
N GLU A 228 2.83 -4.41 -10.69
CA GLU A 228 1.75 -4.44 -11.68
C GLU A 228 0.41 -4.00 -11.10
N ALA A 229 -0.42 -3.33 -11.92
CA ALA A 229 -1.80 -3.03 -11.59
C ALA A 229 -2.71 -4.17 -12.04
N LYS A 230 -3.66 -4.56 -11.17
CA LYS A 230 -4.65 -5.62 -11.41
C LYS A 230 -6.07 -5.08 -11.29
N VAL A 231 -6.96 -5.59 -12.10
CA VAL A 231 -8.40 -5.33 -11.95
C VAL A 231 -8.86 -5.84 -10.60
N SER A 232 -9.68 -5.08 -9.91
CA SER A 232 -10.19 -5.39 -8.58
C SER A 232 -11.72 -5.29 -8.53
N ASN A 233 -12.31 -5.77 -7.43
CA ASN A 233 -13.73 -5.61 -7.13
C ASN A 233 -14.05 -4.26 -6.46
N ALA A 234 -13.05 -3.41 -6.24
CA ALA A 234 -13.25 -2.08 -5.68
C ALA A 234 -13.71 -1.07 -6.76
N PRO A 235 -14.58 -0.12 -6.42
CA PRO A 235 -15.05 0.88 -7.38
C PRO A 235 -13.90 1.82 -7.78
N ASN A 236 -13.73 2.03 -9.08
CA ASN A 236 -12.83 3.01 -9.69
C ASN A 236 -11.33 2.80 -9.45
N HIS A 237 -10.91 1.94 -8.51
CA HIS A 237 -9.51 1.66 -8.22
C HIS A 237 -9.11 0.26 -8.66
N ARG A 238 -7.88 0.15 -9.14
CA ARG A 238 -7.19 -1.12 -9.40
C ARG A 238 -6.26 -1.42 -8.26
N ALA A 239 -6.14 -2.68 -7.90
CA ALA A 239 -5.12 -3.12 -6.98
C ALA A 239 -3.72 -3.00 -7.61
N VAL A 240 -2.72 -2.64 -6.82
CA VAL A 240 -1.32 -2.66 -7.26
C VAL A 240 -0.58 -3.71 -6.44
N ARG A 241 0.08 -4.64 -7.13
CA ARG A 241 0.89 -5.69 -6.52
C ARG A 241 2.38 -5.41 -6.70
N LEU A 242 3.12 -5.52 -5.61
CA LEU A 242 4.57 -5.51 -5.55
C LEU A 242 5.05 -6.91 -5.15
N THR A 243 6.01 -7.48 -5.89
CA THR A 243 6.65 -8.76 -5.59
C THR A 243 8.14 -8.55 -5.37
N LEU A 244 8.64 -8.95 -4.21
CA LEU A 244 10.05 -8.95 -3.87
C LEU A 244 10.58 -10.39 -3.80
N LEU A 245 11.81 -10.58 -4.28
CA LEU A 245 12.59 -11.81 -4.07
C LEU A 245 13.35 -11.67 -2.76
N ILE A 246 13.06 -12.55 -1.81
CA ILE A 246 13.73 -12.57 -0.51
C ILE A 246 14.31 -13.96 -0.24
N ALA A 247 15.02 -14.13 0.86
CA ALA A 247 15.39 -15.46 1.32
C ALA A 247 14.11 -16.33 1.50
N GLN A 248 14.27 -17.64 1.49
CA GLN A 248 13.13 -18.59 1.51
C GLN A 248 12.07 -18.22 2.56
N VAL A 249 10.82 -18.03 2.10
CA VAL A 249 9.68 -17.75 2.95
C VAL A 249 9.12 -19.04 3.50
N SER A 250 9.10 -19.18 4.83
CA SER A 250 8.40 -20.27 5.50
C SER A 250 6.90 -19.97 5.54
N ARG A 251 6.08 -20.90 5.05
CA ARG A 251 4.62 -20.81 5.10
C ARG A 251 4.07 -22.00 5.87
N GLY A 252 3.06 -21.76 6.68
CA GLY A 252 2.32 -22.83 7.34
C GLY A 252 1.54 -23.71 6.34
N PRO A 253 1.04 -24.88 6.76
CA PRO A 253 0.35 -25.86 5.91
C PRO A 253 -1.06 -25.43 5.48
N GLY A 254 -1.36 -24.16 5.46
CA GLY A 254 -2.69 -23.63 5.51
C GLY A 254 -3.49 -23.65 4.23
N LEU A 255 -4.75 -23.89 4.43
CA LEU A 255 -5.85 -23.46 3.60
C LEU A 255 -6.45 -22.20 4.23
N TRP A 256 -6.79 -21.20 3.42
CA TRP A 256 -7.65 -20.14 3.86
C TRP A 256 -9.00 -20.74 4.30
N LYS A 257 -9.37 -20.55 5.55
CA LYS A 257 -10.68 -20.96 6.04
C LYS A 257 -11.74 -19.94 5.63
#